data_b68662d7fab2b45183daee85350e602d
#
_entry.id   b68662d7fab2b45183daee85350e602d
#
_cell.length_a   1.000
_cell.length_b   1.000
_cell.length_c   1.000
_cell.angle_alpha   90.00
_cell.angle_beta   90.00
_cell.angle_gamma   90.00
#
_symmetry.space_group_name_H-M   'P 1'
#
loop_
_entity.id
_entity.type
_entity.pdbx_description
1 polymer ?
#
loop_
_entity_poly.entity_id
_entity_poly.type
_entity_poly.pdbx_seq_one_letter_code
_entity_poly.pdbx_strand_id
1 'polypeptide(L)'
;MTLKGIALMSNETNRISIEELKRNALEIRKNVVRMVARNGQGYVQQGLGAADIFTYLYFSEAQLDPKDSSWLERDRIFLSTAHNSALFHATLAQRGIISPESLLSYTNDGSALEINVSERLGSIVEATCGSLGQALSVAAGVSLTAKRHEKSYRSYVILGDGELQEGQTWEAAMFAASHHLNN
;
A
#
# COMPACT_ATOMS: atom_id res chain seq x y z
N MET A 1 -8.39 25.87 38.87
CA MET A 1 -7.63 24.85 38.12
C MET A 1 -8.06 24.93 36.67
N THR A 2 -7.27 25.56 35.84
CA THR A 2 -7.59 25.96 34.48
C THR A 2 -7.28 24.82 33.53
N LEU A 3 -8.29 24.33 32.83
CA LEU A 3 -8.15 23.40 31.71
C LEU A 3 -7.41 24.12 30.57
N LYS A 4 -6.15 23.82 30.37
CA LYS A 4 -5.40 24.22 29.18
C LYS A 4 -5.94 23.41 27.99
N GLY A 5 -6.49 24.15 27.03
CA GLY A 5 -6.98 23.60 25.79
C GLY A 5 -5.89 22.84 25.05
N ILE A 6 -6.19 21.60 24.67
CA ILE A 6 -5.45 20.86 23.70
C ILE A 6 -5.71 21.56 22.37
N ALA A 7 -4.72 22.31 21.90
CA ALA A 7 -4.74 22.87 20.56
C ALA A 7 -4.71 21.69 19.59
N LEU A 8 -5.82 21.41 18.94
CA LEU A 8 -5.86 20.68 17.68
C LEU A 8 -5.06 21.52 16.67
N MET A 9 -3.78 21.21 16.55
CA MET A 9 -2.98 21.76 15.45
C MET A 9 -3.57 21.19 14.17
N SER A 10 -4.37 22.00 13.49
CA SER A 10 -4.85 21.74 12.15
C SER A 10 -3.65 21.63 11.23
N ASN A 11 -3.31 20.40 10.80
CA ASN A 11 -2.34 20.12 9.74
C ASN A 11 -2.96 20.50 8.38
N GLU A 12 -3.34 21.77 8.18
CA GLU A 12 -3.86 22.24 6.89
C GLU A 12 -2.78 22.64 5.89
N THR A 13 -1.49 22.59 6.24
CA THR A 13 -0.46 23.28 5.47
C THR A 13 0.37 22.42 4.51
N ASN A 14 0.02 21.12 4.28
CA ASN A 14 0.78 20.34 3.27
C ASN A 14 0.01 19.17 2.63
N ARG A 15 -1.29 19.33 2.41
CA ARG A 15 -2.02 18.33 1.61
C ARG A 15 -1.70 18.54 0.15
N ILE A 16 -1.20 17.47 -0.50
CA ILE A 16 -0.99 17.43 -1.95
C ILE A 16 -2.28 17.84 -2.69
N SER A 17 -2.17 18.68 -3.71
CA SER A 17 -3.32 19.13 -4.48
C SER A 17 -3.93 18.01 -5.32
N ILE A 18 -5.24 18.12 -5.62
CA ILE A 18 -5.92 17.17 -6.52
C ILE A 18 -5.23 17.11 -7.88
N GLU A 19 -4.79 18.25 -8.41
CA GLU A 19 -4.10 18.30 -9.70
C GLU A 19 -2.74 17.58 -9.66
N GLU A 20 -2.05 17.64 -8.54
CA GLU A 20 -0.81 16.90 -8.34
C GLU A 20 -1.05 15.40 -8.16
N LEU A 21 -2.10 15.01 -7.46
CA LEU A 21 -2.53 13.60 -7.38
C LEU A 21 -2.84 13.05 -8.78
N LYS A 22 -3.59 13.78 -9.60
CA LYS A 22 -3.88 13.39 -10.99
C LYS A 22 -2.62 13.23 -11.83
N ARG A 23 -1.64 14.15 -11.69
CA ARG A 23 -0.35 14.04 -12.39
C ARG A 23 0.42 12.80 -11.96
N ASN A 24 0.51 12.54 -10.65
CA ASN A 24 1.16 11.34 -10.14
C ASN A 24 0.47 10.06 -10.62
N ALA A 25 -0.86 10.00 -10.57
CA ALA A 25 -1.63 8.86 -11.09
C ALA A 25 -1.37 8.62 -12.58
N LEU A 26 -1.25 9.68 -13.38
CA LEU A 26 -0.92 9.56 -14.80
C LEU A 26 0.49 9.01 -15.03
N GLU A 27 1.51 9.50 -14.30
CA GLU A 27 2.88 8.98 -14.43
C GLU A 27 2.99 7.53 -13.94
N ILE A 28 2.29 7.17 -12.87
CA ILE A 28 2.19 5.78 -12.40
C ILE A 28 1.61 4.89 -13.50
N ARG A 29 0.49 5.28 -14.14
CA ARG A 29 -0.10 4.54 -15.26
C ARG A 29 0.87 4.36 -16.44
N LYS A 30 1.60 5.41 -16.81
CA LYS A 30 2.62 5.34 -17.86
C LYS A 30 3.72 4.33 -17.50
N ASN A 31 4.16 4.32 -16.24
CA ASN A 31 5.19 3.40 -15.78
C ASN A 31 4.69 1.95 -15.78
N VAL A 32 3.44 1.70 -15.36
CA VAL A 32 2.82 0.37 -15.47
C VAL A 32 2.87 -0.15 -16.91
N VAL A 33 2.44 0.68 -17.88
CA VAL A 33 2.46 0.30 -19.29
C VAL A 33 3.88 0.03 -19.78
N ARG A 34 4.84 0.91 -19.45
CA ARG A 34 6.26 0.74 -19.86
C ARG A 34 6.88 -0.53 -19.29
N MET A 35 6.65 -0.83 -18.00
CA MET A 35 7.17 -2.03 -17.34
C MET A 35 6.66 -3.30 -18.00
N VAL A 36 5.33 -3.40 -18.13
CA VAL A 36 4.68 -4.59 -18.70
C VAL A 36 5.00 -4.76 -20.20
N ALA A 37 4.98 -3.67 -20.97
CA ALA A 37 5.31 -3.71 -22.40
C ALA A 37 6.75 -4.17 -22.65
N ARG A 38 7.70 -3.81 -21.76
CA ARG A 38 9.10 -4.19 -21.89
C ARG A 38 9.33 -5.69 -21.75
N ASN A 39 8.69 -6.32 -20.77
CA ASN A 39 8.98 -7.71 -20.39
C ASN A 39 7.87 -8.69 -20.82
N GLY A 40 6.75 -8.18 -21.32
CA GLY A 40 5.61 -9.01 -21.73
C GLY A 40 4.89 -9.73 -20.58
N GLN A 41 5.16 -9.32 -19.32
CA GLN A 41 4.59 -9.93 -18.12
C GLN A 41 3.98 -8.86 -17.22
N GLY A 42 2.84 -9.18 -16.57
CA GLY A 42 2.14 -8.32 -15.65
C GLY A 42 0.72 -7.95 -16.12
N TYR A 43 0.02 -7.20 -15.32
CA TYR A 43 -1.40 -6.92 -15.49
C TYR A 43 -1.63 -5.42 -15.69
N VAL A 44 -1.74 -4.99 -16.96
CA VAL A 44 -1.94 -3.57 -17.29
C VAL A 44 -3.31 -3.08 -16.86
N GLN A 45 -4.36 -3.82 -17.18
CA GLN A 45 -5.75 -3.39 -16.92
C GLN A 45 -5.99 -3.07 -15.44
N GLN A 46 -5.60 -3.98 -14.55
CA GLN A 46 -5.73 -3.83 -13.10
C GLN A 46 -4.91 -2.64 -12.60
N GLY A 47 -3.69 -2.50 -13.09
CA GLY A 47 -2.82 -1.38 -12.74
C GLY A 47 -3.38 -0.03 -13.17
N LEU A 48 -3.97 0.07 -14.35
CA LEU A 48 -4.59 1.31 -14.81
C LEU A 48 -5.85 1.66 -14.02
N GLY A 49 -6.67 0.65 -13.69
CA GLY A 49 -7.94 0.83 -12.97
C GLY A 49 -7.76 1.30 -11.52
N ALA A 50 -6.76 0.78 -10.80
CA ALA A 50 -6.55 1.07 -9.38
C ALA A 50 -5.58 2.24 -9.11
N ALA A 51 -5.00 2.86 -10.14
CA ALA A 51 -3.94 3.87 -9.98
C ALA A 51 -4.34 5.07 -9.11
N ASP A 52 -5.59 5.54 -9.18
CA ASP A 52 -6.03 6.69 -8.38
C ASP A 52 -6.10 6.33 -6.89
N ILE A 53 -6.55 5.11 -6.56
CA ILE A 53 -6.61 4.61 -5.17
C ILE A 53 -5.20 4.53 -4.59
N PHE A 54 -4.26 3.92 -5.31
CA PHE A 54 -2.86 3.81 -4.88
C PHE A 54 -2.22 5.20 -4.73
N THR A 55 -2.47 6.09 -5.68
CA THR A 55 -1.93 7.44 -5.61
C THR A 55 -2.47 8.18 -4.38
N TYR A 56 -3.78 8.16 -4.16
CA TYR A 56 -4.36 8.81 -2.98
C TYR A 56 -3.78 8.22 -1.69
N LEU A 57 -3.72 6.90 -1.58
CA LEU A 57 -3.23 6.23 -0.38
C LEU A 57 -1.76 6.58 -0.08
N TYR A 58 -0.87 6.46 -1.07
CA TYR A 58 0.57 6.66 -0.87
C TYR A 58 1.02 8.12 -0.82
N PHE A 59 0.25 9.05 -1.38
CA PHE A 59 0.65 10.46 -1.48
C PHE A 59 -0.13 11.40 -0.56
N SER A 60 -1.29 10.98 -0.05
CA SER A 60 -2.18 11.85 0.72
C SER A 60 -2.64 11.26 2.04
N GLU A 61 -3.02 9.98 2.08
CA GLU A 61 -3.69 9.38 3.23
C GLU A 61 -2.72 8.75 4.23
N ALA A 62 -1.85 7.84 3.75
CA ALA A 62 -0.98 7.07 4.63
C ALA A 62 0.25 7.87 5.08
N GLN A 63 0.58 7.73 6.35
CA GLN A 63 1.78 8.31 6.94
C GLN A 63 3.00 7.44 6.61
N LEU A 64 3.76 7.86 5.62
CA LEU A 64 4.93 7.16 5.10
C LEU A 64 6.10 8.15 4.95
N ASP A 65 7.30 7.73 5.34
CA ASP A 65 8.54 8.42 4.97
C ASP A 65 9.18 7.72 3.76
N PRO A 66 9.25 8.37 2.59
CA PRO A 66 9.89 7.77 1.42
C PRO A 66 11.38 7.48 1.61
N LYS A 67 12.03 8.16 2.55
CA LYS A 67 13.46 8.01 2.84
C LYS A 67 13.75 6.94 3.89
N ASP A 68 12.73 6.55 4.67
CA ASP A 68 12.85 5.53 5.70
C ASP A 68 11.63 4.60 5.69
N SER A 69 11.66 3.61 4.81
CA SER A 69 10.64 2.57 4.75
C SER A 69 10.63 1.65 5.97
N SER A 70 11.68 1.71 6.81
CA SER A 70 11.80 0.94 8.05
C SER A 70 11.22 1.66 9.28
N TRP A 71 10.80 2.91 9.13
CA TRP A 71 10.20 3.68 10.22
C TRP A 71 9.06 2.92 10.91
N LEU A 72 9.21 2.62 12.18
CA LEU A 72 8.32 1.72 12.91
C LEU A 72 6.92 2.28 13.15
N GLU A 73 6.78 3.61 13.22
CA GLU A 73 5.49 4.27 13.46
C GLU A 73 4.75 4.63 12.14
N ARG A 74 5.30 4.25 10.98
CA ARG A 74 4.62 4.44 9.69
C ARG A 74 3.35 3.60 9.60
N ASP A 75 2.39 4.05 8.83
CA ASP A 75 1.24 3.23 8.47
C ASP A 75 1.66 1.96 7.69
N ARG A 76 0.83 0.93 7.76
CA ARG A 76 1.06 -0.37 7.14
C ARG A 76 0.11 -0.53 5.94
N ILE A 77 0.67 -0.82 4.78
CA ILE A 77 -0.13 -1.01 3.56
C ILE A 77 0.09 -2.42 3.06
N PHE A 78 -0.99 -3.21 3.08
CA PHE A 78 -1.01 -4.59 2.64
C PHE A 78 -1.61 -4.68 1.25
N LEU A 79 -0.83 -5.21 0.31
CA LEU A 79 -1.31 -5.54 -1.02
C LEU A 79 -1.82 -6.99 -1.02
N SER A 80 -3.14 -7.18 -1.08
CA SER A 80 -3.72 -8.52 -1.23
C SER A 80 -3.78 -8.94 -2.70
N THR A 81 -3.97 -7.98 -3.58
CA THR A 81 -4.13 -8.16 -5.01
C THR A 81 -2.79 -8.28 -5.73
N ALA A 82 -2.22 -9.50 -5.85
CA ALA A 82 -0.95 -9.72 -6.53
C ALA A 82 -0.92 -9.16 -7.97
N HIS A 83 -2.04 -9.22 -8.68
CA HIS A 83 -2.20 -8.66 -10.02
C HIS A 83 -2.08 -7.13 -10.11
N ASN A 84 -1.94 -6.43 -8.98
CA ASN A 84 -1.57 -5.01 -8.93
C ASN A 84 -0.07 -4.78 -8.68
N SER A 85 0.79 -5.79 -8.81
CA SER A 85 2.23 -5.66 -8.54
C SER A 85 2.93 -4.60 -9.39
N ALA A 86 2.66 -4.54 -10.70
CA ALA A 86 3.23 -3.49 -11.55
C ALA A 86 2.82 -2.09 -11.09
N LEU A 87 1.55 -1.92 -10.68
CA LEU A 87 1.06 -0.67 -10.10
C LEU A 87 1.76 -0.35 -8.78
N PHE A 88 1.91 -1.35 -7.91
CA PHE A 88 2.59 -1.19 -6.62
C PHE A 88 4.04 -0.69 -6.83
N HIS A 89 4.82 -1.38 -7.65
CA HIS A 89 6.21 -0.97 -7.93
C HIS A 89 6.28 0.43 -8.58
N ALA A 90 5.41 0.72 -9.54
CA ALA A 90 5.35 2.04 -10.17
C ALA A 90 4.98 3.15 -9.15
N THR A 91 4.09 2.84 -8.19
CA THR A 91 3.72 3.77 -7.12
C THR A 91 4.89 4.03 -6.17
N LEU A 92 5.61 2.98 -5.75
CA LEU A 92 6.79 3.13 -4.90
C LEU A 92 7.89 3.97 -5.57
N ALA A 93 8.13 3.75 -6.87
CA ALA A 93 9.08 4.54 -7.64
C ALA A 93 8.65 6.01 -7.77
N GLN A 94 7.38 6.26 -8.07
CA GLN A 94 6.84 7.62 -8.17
C GLN A 94 6.85 8.34 -6.82
N ARG A 95 6.69 7.61 -5.71
CA ARG A 95 6.78 8.14 -4.34
C ARG A 95 8.21 8.38 -3.88
N GLY A 96 9.21 7.85 -4.59
CA GLY A 96 10.63 7.96 -4.25
C GLY A 96 11.09 6.96 -3.17
N ILE A 97 10.35 5.89 -2.95
CA ILE A 97 10.71 4.81 -2.02
C ILE A 97 11.71 3.85 -2.67
N ILE A 98 11.56 3.58 -3.95
CA ILE A 98 12.53 2.83 -4.77
C ILE A 98 13.01 3.71 -5.93
N SER A 99 14.16 3.36 -6.52
CA SER A 99 14.67 4.07 -7.69
C SER A 99 13.77 3.87 -8.92
N PRO A 100 13.43 4.93 -9.67
CA PRO A 100 12.70 4.79 -10.93
C PRO A 100 13.38 3.86 -11.93
N GLU A 101 14.71 3.81 -11.96
CA GLU A 101 15.50 2.95 -12.85
C GLU A 101 15.27 1.47 -12.53
N SER A 102 14.97 1.13 -11.27
CA SER A 102 14.69 -0.26 -10.86
C SER A 102 13.49 -0.86 -11.58
N LEU A 103 12.54 -0.03 -12.05
CA LEU A 103 11.38 -0.48 -12.81
C LEU A 103 11.75 -1.23 -14.10
N LEU A 104 12.94 -0.97 -14.64
CA LEU A 104 13.46 -1.67 -15.84
C LEU A 104 13.75 -3.15 -15.58
N SER A 105 13.87 -3.54 -14.31
CA SER A 105 14.14 -4.93 -13.91
C SER A 105 12.89 -5.71 -13.51
N TYR A 106 11.71 -5.11 -13.63
CA TYR A 106 10.44 -5.77 -13.27
C TYR A 106 10.33 -7.14 -13.95
N THR A 107 10.05 -8.18 -13.17
CA THR A 107 9.97 -9.60 -13.60
C THR A 107 11.23 -10.21 -14.21
N ASN A 108 12.38 -9.53 -14.20
CA ASN A 108 13.64 -10.13 -14.61
C ASN A 108 14.13 -11.13 -13.54
N ASP A 109 14.86 -12.15 -13.98
CA ASP A 109 15.46 -13.12 -13.08
C ASP A 109 16.36 -12.41 -12.03
N GLY A 110 16.17 -12.76 -10.77
CA GLY A 110 16.91 -12.19 -9.64
C GLY A 110 16.46 -10.80 -9.19
N SER A 111 15.55 -10.14 -9.90
CA SER A 111 14.98 -8.85 -9.48
C SER A 111 14.10 -9.02 -8.24
N ALA A 112 14.11 -8.02 -7.34
CA ALA A 112 13.15 -7.92 -6.24
C ALA A 112 11.78 -7.36 -6.69
N LEU A 113 11.68 -6.84 -7.92
CA LEU A 113 10.42 -6.37 -8.50
C LEU A 113 9.69 -7.54 -9.14
N GLU A 114 9.10 -8.36 -8.30
CA GLU A 114 8.45 -9.62 -8.68
C GLU A 114 6.99 -9.38 -9.09
N ILE A 115 6.45 -10.32 -9.86
CA ILE A 115 5.02 -10.31 -10.24
C ILE A 115 4.11 -10.58 -9.02
N ASN A 116 4.60 -11.35 -8.06
CA ASN A 116 4.02 -11.50 -6.73
C ASN A 116 4.93 -10.76 -5.76
N VAL A 117 4.51 -9.61 -5.31
CA VAL A 117 5.32 -8.76 -4.42
C VAL A 117 5.69 -9.53 -3.15
N SER A 118 6.97 -9.53 -2.81
CA SER A 118 7.50 -10.22 -1.64
C SER A 118 8.40 -9.31 -0.77
N GLU A 119 8.71 -9.78 0.43
CA GLU A 119 9.58 -9.09 1.40
C GLU A 119 11.04 -8.93 0.88
N ARG A 120 11.39 -9.55 -0.25
CA ARG A 120 12.67 -9.29 -0.94
C ARG A 120 12.84 -7.83 -1.37
N LEU A 121 11.73 -7.12 -1.56
CA LEU A 121 11.75 -5.68 -1.86
C LEU A 121 12.11 -4.82 -0.64
N GLY A 122 12.08 -5.39 0.56
CA GLY A 122 12.41 -4.70 1.80
C GLY A 122 11.20 -4.40 2.69
N SER A 123 11.44 -3.60 3.73
CA SER A 123 10.49 -3.32 4.81
C SER A 123 9.20 -2.63 4.41
N ILE A 124 9.10 -2.10 3.19
CA ILE A 124 7.87 -1.51 2.67
C ILE A 124 6.80 -2.57 2.31
N VAL A 125 7.20 -3.83 2.20
CA VAL A 125 6.30 -4.96 1.94
C VAL A 125 5.97 -5.62 3.27
N GLU A 126 4.74 -5.50 3.71
CA GLU A 126 4.27 -6.01 5.01
C GLU A 126 4.07 -7.53 5.02
N ALA A 127 3.75 -8.10 3.88
CA ALA A 127 3.60 -9.53 3.67
C ALA A 127 3.71 -9.87 2.19
N THR A 128 4.27 -11.02 1.87
CA THR A 128 4.25 -11.54 0.48
C THR A 128 2.81 -11.69 0.02
N CYS A 129 2.48 -11.11 -1.13
CA CYS A 129 1.17 -11.24 -1.75
C CYS A 129 1.15 -12.38 -2.77
N GLY A 130 -0.05 -12.82 -3.15
CA GLY A 130 -0.24 -13.87 -4.15
C GLY A 130 -1.47 -14.72 -3.89
N SER A 131 -1.59 -15.23 -2.68
CA SER A 131 -2.76 -15.98 -2.22
C SER A 131 -3.86 -15.00 -1.78
N LEU A 132 -4.90 -14.87 -2.61
CA LEU A 132 -6.00 -13.95 -2.34
C LEU A 132 -6.72 -14.31 -1.03
N GLY A 133 -7.26 -13.28 -0.35
CA GLY A 133 -7.97 -13.41 0.92
C GLY A 133 -7.08 -13.45 2.17
N GLN A 134 -5.75 -13.60 2.05
CA GLN A 134 -4.88 -13.76 3.21
C GLN A 134 -4.43 -12.44 3.85
N ALA A 135 -4.21 -11.40 3.05
CA ALA A 135 -3.62 -10.16 3.55
C ALA A 135 -4.49 -9.47 4.62
N LEU A 136 -5.81 -9.58 4.54
CA LEU A 136 -6.70 -9.01 5.57
C LEU A 136 -6.50 -9.69 6.94
N SER A 137 -6.27 -10.99 6.98
CA SER A 137 -5.96 -11.72 8.22
C SER A 137 -4.63 -11.27 8.83
N VAL A 138 -3.60 -11.09 7.99
CA VAL A 138 -2.28 -10.58 8.44
C VAL A 138 -2.42 -9.16 8.97
N ALA A 139 -3.10 -8.29 8.24
CA ALA A 139 -3.35 -6.90 8.64
C ALA A 139 -4.15 -6.81 9.95
N ALA A 140 -5.14 -7.67 10.16
CA ALA A 140 -5.89 -7.75 11.42
C ALA A 140 -4.96 -8.10 12.60
N GLY A 141 -4.01 -9.02 12.41
CA GLY A 141 -3.00 -9.34 13.42
C GLY A 141 -2.08 -8.15 13.73
N VAL A 142 -1.65 -7.42 12.70
CA VAL A 142 -0.83 -6.21 12.86
C VAL A 142 -1.61 -5.09 13.56
N SER A 143 -2.86 -4.87 13.17
CA SER A 143 -3.75 -3.90 13.83
C SER A 143 -4.00 -4.25 15.30
N LEU A 144 -4.21 -5.53 15.62
CA LEU A 144 -4.35 -5.99 17.00
C LEU A 144 -3.09 -5.74 17.81
N THR A 145 -1.92 -5.97 17.21
CA THR A 145 -0.62 -5.70 17.83
C THR A 145 -0.46 -4.21 18.10
N ALA A 146 -0.76 -3.36 17.12
CA ALA A 146 -0.73 -1.89 17.28
C ALA A 146 -1.61 -1.45 18.46
N LYS A 147 -2.84 -1.94 18.51
CA LYS A 147 -3.79 -1.63 19.59
C LYS A 147 -3.29 -2.08 20.97
N ARG A 148 -2.72 -3.28 21.08
CA ARG A 148 -2.16 -3.81 22.34
C ARG A 148 -0.94 -3.05 22.84
N HIS A 149 -0.14 -2.49 21.93
CA HIS A 149 1.06 -1.74 22.22
C HIS A 149 0.87 -0.22 22.14
N GLU A 150 -0.40 0.23 22.11
CA GLU A 150 -0.79 1.65 22.07
C GLU A 150 -0.09 2.44 20.94
N LYS A 151 0.09 1.79 19.79
CA LYS A 151 0.66 2.39 18.58
C LYS A 151 -0.43 3.14 17.81
N SER A 152 -0.05 4.24 17.13
CA SER A 152 -0.98 5.10 16.40
C SER A 152 -1.09 4.79 14.91
N TYR A 153 -0.21 3.94 14.36
CA TYR A 153 -0.24 3.60 12.96
C TYR A 153 -1.51 2.83 12.56
N ARG A 154 -1.93 3.03 11.33
CA ARG A 154 -3.07 2.35 10.72
C ARG A 154 -2.62 1.25 9.77
N SER A 155 -3.48 0.26 9.57
CA SER A 155 -3.29 -0.81 8.61
C SER A 155 -4.30 -0.66 7.47
N TYR A 156 -3.81 -0.42 6.27
CA TYR A 156 -4.61 -0.34 5.05
C TYR A 156 -4.45 -1.62 4.26
N VAL A 157 -5.55 -2.19 3.79
CA VAL A 157 -5.53 -3.41 2.98
C VAL A 157 -6.21 -3.15 1.64
N ILE A 158 -5.49 -3.42 0.55
CA ILE A 158 -6.03 -3.29 -0.80
C ILE A 158 -6.52 -4.66 -1.25
N LEU A 159 -7.83 -4.83 -1.24
CA LEU A 159 -8.53 -6.04 -1.65
C LEU A 159 -9.07 -5.93 -3.07
N GLY A 160 -9.10 -7.05 -3.79
CA GLY A 160 -9.85 -7.17 -5.03
C GLY A 160 -11.32 -7.51 -4.78
N ASP A 161 -12.19 -7.17 -5.72
CA ASP A 161 -13.61 -7.51 -5.64
C ASP A 161 -13.86 -9.03 -5.63
N GLY A 162 -13.08 -9.79 -6.43
CA GLY A 162 -13.13 -11.24 -6.43
C GLY A 162 -12.71 -11.90 -5.11
N GLU A 163 -11.83 -11.26 -4.35
CA GLU A 163 -11.40 -11.73 -3.02
C GLU A 163 -12.51 -11.74 -1.99
N LEU A 164 -13.56 -10.95 -2.18
CA LEU A 164 -14.73 -10.94 -1.31
C LEU A 164 -15.53 -12.25 -1.37
N GLN A 165 -15.19 -13.14 -2.29
CA GLN A 165 -15.75 -14.50 -2.36
C GLN A 165 -14.93 -15.53 -1.56
N GLU A 166 -13.75 -15.14 -1.08
CA GLU A 166 -12.94 -16.00 -0.20
C GLU A 166 -13.49 -15.97 1.23
N GLY A 167 -13.78 -17.16 1.80
CA GLY A 167 -14.33 -17.28 3.16
C GLY A 167 -13.44 -16.63 4.22
N GLN A 168 -12.12 -16.78 4.10
CA GLN A 168 -11.17 -16.20 5.05
C GLN A 168 -11.18 -14.67 5.08
N THR A 169 -11.60 -14.00 4.00
CA THR A 169 -11.78 -12.52 4.00
C THR A 169 -12.87 -12.12 5.01
N TRP A 170 -13.97 -12.85 5.03
CA TRP A 170 -15.07 -12.61 5.97
C TRP A 170 -14.75 -13.06 7.39
N GLU A 171 -14.01 -14.15 7.55
CA GLU A 171 -13.49 -14.57 8.86
C GLU A 171 -12.59 -13.49 9.47
N ALA A 172 -11.68 -12.92 8.68
CA ALA A 172 -10.83 -11.82 9.12
C ALA A 172 -11.63 -10.54 9.45
N ALA A 173 -12.66 -10.23 8.66
CA ALA A 173 -13.52 -9.07 8.91
C ALA A 173 -14.31 -9.26 10.22
N MET A 174 -14.87 -10.45 10.47
CA MET A 174 -15.55 -10.76 11.72
C MET A 174 -14.61 -10.73 12.92
N PHE A 175 -13.39 -11.24 12.77
CA PHE A 175 -12.34 -11.14 13.79
C PHE A 175 -12.03 -9.69 14.12
N ALA A 176 -11.77 -8.86 13.10
CA ALA A 176 -11.47 -7.45 13.27
C ALA A 176 -12.61 -6.71 13.99
N ALA A 177 -13.85 -6.97 13.61
CA ALA A 177 -15.02 -6.39 14.25
C ALA A 177 -15.15 -6.81 15.72
N SER A 178 -14.98 -8.12 16.03
CA SER A 178 -15.09 -8.65 17.40
C SER A 178 -14.00 -8.12 18.35
N HIS A 179 -12.84 -7.76 17.80
CA HIS A 179 -11.74 -7.17 18.56
C HIS A 179 -11.74 -5.64 18.51
N HIS A 180 -12.77 -5.02 17.92
CA HIS A 180 -12.90 -3.57 17.77
C HIS A 180 -11.64 -2.93 17.16
N LEU A 181 -11.10 -3.53 16.10
CA LEU A 181 -9.98 -2.98 15.36
C LEU A 181 -10.50 -1.83 14.48
N ASN A 182 -10.19 -0.61 14.89
CA ASN A 182 -10.62 0.62 14.23
C ASN A 182 -9.42 1.43 13.69
N ASN A 183 -8.29 0.82 13.67
CA ASN A 183 -7.00 1.29 13.17
C ASN A 183 -6.65 0.52 11.89
#